data_644d004eda60ddd5005bf3555cae04f8
#
_entry.id   644d004eda60ddd5005bf3555cae04f8
#
_cell.length_a   1.000
_cell.length_b   1.000
_cell.length_c   1.000
_cell.angle_alpha   90.00
_cell.angle_beta   90.00
_cell.angle_gamma   90.00
#
_symmetry.space_group_name_H-M   'P 1'
#
loop_
_entity.id
_entity.type
_entity.pdbx_description
1 polymer ?
#
loop_
_entity_poly.entity_id
_entity_poly.type
_entity_poly.pdbx_seq_one_letter_code
_entity_poly.pdbx_strand_id
1 'polypeptide(L)'
;MQTKIHTLEGWLRHCERLHPQNIDMGLERVREVATRMGLRFDCPVITVAGTNGKGSTCAMLEAVAEQAGFRTGVYTSPHLVHFEERCRVHGEAVNASDLIAHFEAVESARTLNGNDVSL
;
A
#
# COMPACT_ATOMS: atom_id res chain seq x y z
N MET A 1 -8.74 -23.29 12.01
CA MET A 1 -8.67 -21.97 12.69
C MET A 1 -7.62 -21.13 11.99
N GLN A 2 -8.00 -20.03 11.41
CA GLN A 2 -7.02 -19.05 10.93
C GLN A 2 -6.47 -18.29 12.15
N THR A 3 -5.19 -18.40 12.38
CA THR A 3 -4.52 -17.63 13.42
C THR A 3 -4.56 -16.15 13.03
N LYS A 4 -5.17 -15.32 13.85
CA LYS A 4 -5.24 -13.88 13.58
C LYS A 4 -3.82 -13.30 13.58
N ILE A 5 -3.47 -12.61 12.50
CA ILE A 5 -2.16 -11.96 12.37
C ILE A 5 -2.22 -10.62 13.09
N HIS A 6 -1.34 -10.40 14.06
CA HIS A 6 -1.36 -9.23 14.94
C HIS A 6 -0.20 -8.26 14.73
N THR A 7 0.82 -8.64 13.96
CA THR A 7 2.01 -7.84 13.75
C THR A 7 2.19 -7.48 12.29
N LEU A 8 2.81 -6.33 12.02
CA LEU A 8 3.14 -5.92 10.65
C LEU A 8 4.06 -6.96 9.99
N GLU A 9 5.07 -7.44 10.68
CA GLU A 9 5.96 -8.49 10.17
C GLU A 9 5.22 -9.77 9.79
N GLY A 10 4.24 -10.17 10.59
CA GLY A 10 3.36 -11.30 10.30
C GLY A 10 2.57 -11.08 9.02
N TRP A 11 2.02 -9.89 8.80
CA TRP A 11 1.32 -9.53 7.57
C TRP A 11 2.24 -9.53 6.35
N LEU A 12 3.45 -8.99 6.46
CA LEU A 12 4.42 -9.00 5.37
C LEU A 12 4.79 -10.42 4.95
N ARG A 13 5.05 -11.30 5.90
CA ARG A 13 5.29 -12.73 5.62
C ARG A 13 4.07 -13.42 4.99
N HIS A 14 2.88 -13.07 5.42
CA HIS A 14 1.65 -13.59 4.82
C HIS A 14 1.55 -13.18 3.34
N CYS A 15 1.77 -11.91 3.04
CA CYS A 15 1.75 -11.40 1.67
C CYS A 15 2.76 -12.11 0.76
N GLU A 16 3.97 -12.40 1.25
CA GLU A 16 4.99 -13.13 0.49
C GLU A 16 4.55 -14.54 0.07
N ARG A 17 3.62 -15.13 0.79
CA ARG A 17 3.13 -16.50 0.57
C ARG A 17 1.85 -16.58 -0.24
N LEU A 18 1.19 -15.46 -0.49
CA LEU A 18 -0.14 -15.45 -1.11
C LEU A 18 -0.13 -15.84 -2.57
N HIS A 19 1.00 -15.70 -3.25
CA HIS A 19 1.11 -16.01 -4.66
C HIS A 19 2.08 -17.18 -4.91
N PRO A 20 1.67 -18.18 -5.69
CA PRO A 20 2.52 -19.34 -5.98
C PRO A 20 3.69 -19.03 -6.93
N GLN A 21 3.65 -17.88 -7.61
CA GLN A 21 4.69 -17.42 -8.51
C GLN A 21 5.37 -16.18 -7.95
N ASN A 22 6.70 -16.14 -8.01
CA ASN A 22 7.48 -15.02 -7.49
C ASN A 22 7.23 -13.70 -8.24
N ILE A 23 6.84 -13.77 -9.51
CA ILE A 23 6.54 -12.60 -10.34
C ILE A 23 5.30 -12.90 -11.18
N ASP A 24 4.29 -12.04 -11.04
CA ASP A 24 3.13 -12.01 -11.91
C ASP A 24 2.85 -10.55 -12.27
N MET A 25 2.92 -10.25 -13.56
CA MET A 25 2.81 -8.90 -14.10
C MET A 25 1.37 -8.47 -14.37
N GLY A 26 0.39 -9.34 -14.14
CA GLY A 26 -1.03 -9.02 -14.35
C GLY A 26 -1.58 -8.10 -13.28
N LEU A 27 -2.53 -7.25 -13.65
CA LEU A 27 -3.22 -6.33 -12.74
C LEU A 27 -4.64 -6.77 -12.38
N GLU A 28 -5.11 -7.87 -12.95
CA GLU A 28 -6.50 -8.35 -12.79
C GLU A 28 -6.82 -8.64 -11.33
N ARG A 29 -5.91 -9.28 -10.62
CA ARG A 29 -6.08 -9.64 -9.21
C ARG A 29 -6.17 -8.42 -8.31
N VAL A 30 -5.26 -7.46 -8.46
CA VAL A 30 -5.29 -6.20 -7.72
C VAL A 30 -6.56 -5.43 -8.01
N ARG A 31 -6.96 -5.38 -9.28
CA ARG A 31 -8.19 -4.70 -9.71
C ARG A 31 -9.43 -5.34 -9.10
N GLU A 32 -9.49 -6.66 -9.05
CA GLU A 32 -10.58 -7.39 -8.41
C GLU A 32 -10.71 -7.03 -6.92
N VAL A 33 -9.63 -7.08 -6.17
CA VAL A 33 -9.64 -6.74 -4.75
C VAL A 33 -9.98 -5.26 -4.53
N ALA A 34 -9.43 -4.36 -5.33
CA ALA A 34 -9.74 -2.93 -5.26
C ALA A 34 -11.23 -2.67 -5.52
N THR A 35 -11.82 -3.38 -6.48
CA THR A 35 -13.26 -3.30 -6.77
C THR A 35 -14.09 -3.80 -5.59
N ARG A 36 -13.73 -4.93 -4.99
CA ARG A 36 -14.41 -5.46 -3.80
C ARG A 36 -14.34 -4.51 -2.61
N MET A 37 -13.25 -3.78 -2.47
CA MET A 37 -13.06 -2.76 -1.43
C MET A 37 -13.81 -1.45 -1.74
N GLY A 38 -14.28 -1.26 -2.96
CA GLY A 38 -14.88 0.00 -3.40
C GLY A 38 -13.89 1.16 -3.44
N LEU A 39 -12.61 0.88 -3.71
CA LEU A 39 -11.57 1.90 -3.71
C LEU A 39 -11.77 2.90 -4.85
N ARG A 40 -11.78 4.18 -4.48
CA ARG A 40 -11.86 5.31 -5.41
C ARG A 40 -10.91 6.41 -4.95
N PHE A 41 -10.27 7.04 -5.91
CA PHE A 41 -9.45 8.21 -5.67
C PHE A 41 -10.17 9.45 -6.23
N ASP A 42 -10.73 10.25 -5.34
CA ASP A 42 -11.41 11.49 -5.69
C ASP A 42 -10.46 12.72 -5.62
N CYS A 43 -9.16 12.45 -5.65
CA CYS A 43 -8.10 13.45 -5.60
C CYS A 43 -7.14 13.26 -6.79
N PRO A 44 -6.35 14.28 -7.14
CA PRO A 44 -5.27 14.12 -8.11
C PRO A 44 -4.26 13.05 -7.65
N VAL A 45 -3.88 12.16 -8.54
CA VAL A 45 -2.84 11.14 -8.30
C VAL A 45 -1.69 11.39 -9.26
N ILE A 46 -0.51 11.63 -8.70
CA ILE A 46 0.72 11.90 -9.46
C ILE A 46 1.62 10.68 -9.34
N THR A 47 1.91 10.04 -10.47
CA THR A 47 2.82 8.90 -10.51
C THR A 47 4.19 9.35 -11.00
N VAL A 48 5.22 9.05 -10.20
CA VAL A 48 6.62 9.35 -10.53
C VAL A 48 7.33 8.05 -10.87
N ALA A 49 7.87 7.97 -12.08
CA ALA A 49 8.59 6.82 -12.59
C ALA A 49 9.96 7.22 -13.09
N GLY A 50 10.90 6.29 -13.08
CA GLY A 50 12.26 6.51 -13.54
C GLY A 50 13.28 5.62 -12.86
N THR A 51 14.52 5.69 -13.30
CA THR A 51 15.61 4.90 -12.72
C THR A 51 16.29 5.59 -11.54
N ASN A 52 16.32 6.93 -11.53
CA ASN A 52 16.96 7.74 -10.51
C ASN A 52 16.07 8.93 -10.12
N GLY A 53 16.21 9.39 -8.88
CA GLY A 53 15.59 10.64 -8.42
C GLY A 53 14.09 10.55 -8.12
N LYS A 54 13.47 9.36 -8.17
CA LYS A 54 12.04 9.20 -7.86
C LYS A 54 11.68 9.67 -6.45
N GLY A 55 12.45 9.23 -5.45
CA GLY A 55 12.23 9.60 -4.06
C GLY A 55 12.40 11.10 -3.81
N SER A 56 13.43 11.71 -4.39
CA SER A 56 13.67 13.15 -4.29
C SER A 56 12.56 13.96 -4.94
N THR A 57 12.06 13.53 -6.10
CA THR A 57 10.95 14.18 -6.78
C THR A 57 9.66 14.10 -5.96
N CYS A 58 9.34 12.93 -5.40
CA CYS A 58 8.19 12.76 -4.51
C CYS A 58 8.30 13.65 -3.27
N ALA A 59 9.47 13.74 -2.65
CA ALA A 59 9.70 14.57 -1.48
C ALA A 59 9.49 16.05 -1.78
N MET A 60 9.95 16.51 -2.93
CA MET A 60 9.75 17.90 -3.37
C MET A 60 8.28 18.19 -3.65
N LEU A 61 7.56 17.30 -4.34
CA LEU A 61 6.13 17.45 -4.60
C LEU A 61 5.32 17.47 -3.30
N GLU A 62 5.64 16.59 -2.36
CA GLU A 62 5.04 16.58 -1.03
C GLU A 62 5.23 17.91 -0.33
N ALA A 63 6.47 18.40 -0.26
CA ALA A 63 6.80 19.66 0.41
C ALA A 63 6.06 20.86 -0.21
N VAL A 64 6.05 20.95 -1.54
CA VAL A 64 5.33 22.02 -2.25
C VAL A 64 3.83 21.97 -1.97
N ALA A 65 3.23 20.81 -2.06
CA ALA A 65 1.79 20.65 -1.83
C ALA A 65 1.40 21.00 -0.39
N GLU A 66 2.21 20.59 0.60
CA GLU A 66 1.97 20.93 2.00
C GLU A 66 2.13 22.42 2.30
N GLN A 67 3.15 23.04 1.74
CA GLN A 67 3.31 24.50 1.86
C GLN A 67 2.16 25.26 1.21
N ALA A 68 1.54 24.70 0.18
CA ALA A 68 0.35 25.26 -0.46
C ALA A 68 -0.97 24.98 0.33
N GLY A 69 -0.89 24.26 1.46
CA GLY A 69 -2.03 23.99 2.32
C GLY A 69 -2.84 22.74 1.96
N PHE A 70 -2.33 21.89 1.07
CA PHE A 70 -2.98 20.63 0.73
C PHE A 70 -2.63 19.52 1.72
N ARG A 71 -3.56 18.61 1.93
CA ARG A 71 -3.27 17.33 2.59
C ARG A 71 -2.70 16.37 1.57
N THR A 72 -1.58 15.74 1.92
CA THR A 72 -0.86 14.84 1.02
C THR A 72 -0.90 13.41 1.50
N GLY A 73 -0.89 12.47 0.56
CA GLY A 73 -0.56 11.09 0.78
C GLY A 73 0.56 10.70 -0.18
N VAL A 74 1.60 10.06 0.31
CA VAL A 74 2.75 9.65 -0.51
C VAL A 74 3.01 8.16 -0.29
N TYR A 75 3.16 7.43 -1.38
CA TYR A 75 3.65 6.06 -1.36
C TYR A 75 4.94 5.96 -2.16
N THR A 76 5.99 5.45 -1.54
CA THR A 76 7.29 5.25 -2.18
C THR A 76 7.88 3.87 -1.88
N SER A 77 8.75 3.39 -2.74
CA SER A 77 9.51 2.16 -2.53
C SER A 77 10.90 2.28 -3.16
N PRO A 78 11.90 1.58 -2.63
CA PRO A 78 11.88 0.75 -1.42
C PRO A 78 11.95 1.58 -0.13
N HIS A 79 11.79 0.93 1.03
CA HIS A 79 12.09 1.52 2.33
C HIS A 79 13.56 1.30 2.71
N LEU A 80 14.08 2.12 3.61
CA LEU A 80 15.46 2.00 4.09
C LEU A 80 15.57 1.07 5.29
N VAL A 81 14.74 1.25 6.30
CA VAL A 81 14.76 0.50 7.56
C VAL A 81 13.41 -0.14 7.86
N HIS A 82 12.33 0.66 7.86
CA HIS A 82 11.01 0.20 8.24
C HIS A 82 10.02 0.30 7.08
N PHE A 83 9.17 -0.72 6.92
CA PHE A 83 8.15 -0.76 5.87
C PHE A 83 7.21 0.46 5.92
N GLU A 84 6.91 0.99 7.11
CA GLU A 84 6.05 2.15 7.34
C GLU A 84 6.54 3.41 6.62
N GLU A 85 7.84 3.50 6.33
CA GLU A 85 8.43 4.61 5.57
C GLU A 85 7.84 4.75 4.17
N ARG A 86 7.27 3.68 3.62
CA ARG A 86 6.65 3.67 2.30
C ARG A 86 5.40 4.52 2.21
N CYS A 87 4.71 4.72 3.33
CA CYS A 87 3.45 5.46 3.39
C CYS A 87 3.59 6.68 4.27
N ARG A 88 3.33 7.85 3.71
CA ARG A 88 3.30 9.12 4.45
C ARG A 88 1.95 9.77 4.25
N VAL A 89 1.38 10.26 5.33
CA VAL A 89 0.12 11.01 5.32
C VAL A 89 0.37 12.35 6.00
N HIS A 90 0.05 13.42 5.31
CA HIS A 90 0.23 14.78 5.80
C HIS A 90 1.67 15.05 6.31
N GLY A 91 2.66 14.59 5.56
CA GLY A 91 4.09 14.79 5.85
C GLY A 91 4.71 13.84 6.85
N GLU A 92 3.94 12.93 7.43
CA GLU A 92 4.42 12.00 8.45
C GLU A 92 4.26 10.54 8.01
N ALA A 93 5.27 9.71 8.30
CA ALA A 93 5.17 8.28 8.09
C ALA A 93 4.05 7.69 8.96
N VAL A 94 3.26 6.80 8.38
CA VAL A 94 2.21 6.08 9.12
C VAL A 94 2.83 5.13 10.13
N ASN A 95 2.06 4.77 11.15
CA ASN A 95 2.52 3.78 12.12
C ASN A 95 2.08 2.35 11.73
N ALA A 96 2.70 1.34 12.34
CA ALA A 96 2.41 -0.06 12.05
C ALA A 96 0.96 -0.44 12.32
N SER A 97 0.33 0.11 13.35
CA SER A 97 -1.06 -0.21 13.70
C SER A 97 -2.05 0.27 12.63
N ASP A 98 -1.80 1.42 12.01
CA ASP A 98 -2.62 1.91 10.89
C ASP A 98 -2.49 0.98 9.67
N LEU A 99 -1.27 0.55 9.35
CA LEU A 99 -1.03 -0.39 8.25
C LEU A 99 -1.69 -1.75 8.50
N ILE A 100 -1.62 -2.28 9.71
CA ILE A 100 -2.25 -3.56 10.08
C ILE A 100 -3.76 -3.51 9.81
N ALA A 101 -4.43 -2.43 10.18
CA ALA A 101 -5.86 -2.25 9.91
C ALA A 101 -6.18 -2.31 8.41
N HIS A 102 -5.33 -1.72 7.58
CA HIS A 102 -5.48 -1.76 6.12
C HIS A 102 -5.17 -3.14 5.54
N PHE A 103 -4.16 -3.85 6.05
CA PHE A 103 -3.92 -5.24 5.67
C PHE A 103 -5.12 -6.14 5.99
N GLU A 104 -5.74 -5.97 7.14
CA GLU A 104 -6.96 -6.69 7.51
C GLU A 104 -8.12 -6.41 6.54
N ALA A 105 -8.29 -5.15 6.13
CA ALA A 105 -9.33 -4.76 5.17
C ALA A 105 -9.09 -5.40 3.79
N VAL A 106 -7.84 -5.40 3.32
CA VAL A 106 -7.47 -6.06 2.05
C VAL A 106 -7.71 -7.56 2.12
N GLU A 107 -7.29 -8.20 3.21
CA GLU A 107 -7.48 -9.66 3.40
C GLU A 107 -8.97 -10.03 3.41
N SER A 108 -9.80 -9.24 4.08
CA SER A 108 -11.25 -9.46 4.10
C SER A 108 -11.87 -9.36 2.70
N ALA A 109 -11.42 -8.39 1.90
CA ALA A 109 -11.90 -8.24 0.52
C ALA A 109 -11.37 -9.38 -0.38
N ARG A 110 -10.11 -9.75 -0.21
CA ARG A 110 -9.46 -10.83 -0.97
C ARG A 110 -10.16 -12.18 -0.78
N THR A 111 -10.63 -12.45 0.44
CA THR A 111 -11.26 -13.73 0.81
C THR A 111 -12.78 -13.66 0.85
N LEU A 112 -13.38 -12.68 0.22
CA LEU A 112 -14.81 -12.43 0.28
C LEU A 112 -15.64 -13.62 -0.26
N ASN A 113 -16.59 -14.11 0.56
CA ASN A 113 -17.50 -15.20 0.20
C ASN A 113 -16.78 -16.50 -0.26
N GLY A 114 -15.60 -16.78 0.25
CA GLY A 114 -14.82 -17.95 -0.12
C GLY A 114 -14.21 -17.91 -1.53
N ASN A 115 -14.33 -16.80 -2.23
CA ASN A 115 -13.70 -16.57 -3.54
C ASN A 115 -12.34 -15.89 -3.36
N ASP A 116 -11.36 -16.66 -2.94
CA ASP A 116 -10.03 -16.14 -2.64
C ASP A 116 -9.29 -15.68 -3.90
N VAL A 117 -8.74 -14.48 -3.84
CA VAL A 117 -7.86 -13.93 -4.87
C VAL A 117 -6.43 -13.98 -4.36
N SER A 118 -5.51 -14.57 -5.12
CA SER A 118 -4.08 -14.51 -4.80
C SER A 118 -3.52 -13.13 -5.17
N LEU A 119 -2.66 -12.59 -4.32
CA LEU A 119 -2.02 -11.29 -4.54
C LEU A 119 -0.50 -11.44 -4.55
#